data_c5a8001f62fc8980390206fb458d24a0
#
_entry.id   c5a8001f62fc8980390206fb458d24a0
#
_cell.length_a   1.000
_cell.length_b   1.000
_cell.length_c   1.000
_cell.angle_alpha   90.00
_cell.angle_beta   90.00
_cell.angle_gamma   90.00
#
_symmetry.space_group_name_H-M   'P 1'
#
loop_
_entity.id
_entity.type
_entity.pdbx_description
1 polymer ?
#
loop_
_entity_poly.entity_id
_entity_poly.type
_entity_poly.pdbx_seq_one_letter_code
_entity_poly.pdbx_strand_id
1 'polypeptide(L)'
;VQEMSEWVEYMTFGGESPMARLREENGQREPWRIKYFGVGNESWGCGGNMQAEYYAHEYRRYQTYCRDYGENKLYRIACGPYTDDYAWTEKIMPMVKDFADAITMHYYAVPKGKWENKGPATGFAREEYYATLQAAAYMEELVIKHGHIMDKYDPEHKVGLIVDEWGTWYDVELGTNPG
;
A
#
# COMPACT_ATOMS: atom_id res chain seq x y z
N VAL A 1 -9.38 8.86 12.88
CA VAL A 1 -10.56 8.85 12.00
C VAL A 1 -10.91 10.25 11.55
N GLN A 2 -11.06 11.21 12.46
CA GLN A 2 -11.46 12.58 12.11
C GLN A 2 -10.47 13.22 11.12
N GLU A 3 -9.19 13.27 11.43
CA GLU A 3 -8.16 13.86 10.57
C GLU A 3 -8.17 13.26 9.15
N MET A 4 -8.32 11.94 9.03
CA MET A 4 -8.42 11.29 7.72
C MET A 4 -9.70 11.71 6.98
N SER A 5 -10.84 11.78 7.67
CA SER A 5 -12.10 12.23 7.07
C SER A 5 -12.01 13.68 6.59
N GLU A 6 -11.42 14.55 7.40
CA GLU A 6 -11.16 15.96 7.06
C GLU A 6 -10.17 16.08 5.90
N TRP A 7 -9.14 15.23 5.86
CA TRP A 7 -8.18 15.20 4.75
C TRP A 7 -8.85 14.80 3.43
N VAL A 8 -9.69 13.77 3.43
CA VAL A 8 -10.47 13.37 2.24
C VAL A 8 -11.39 14.51 1.79
N GLU A 9 -12.08 15.17 2.72
CA GLU A 9 -12.93 16.32 2.45
C GLU A 9 -12.13 17.48 1.86
N TYR A 10 -10.98 17.81 2.47
CA TYR A 10 -10.07 18.85 1.96
C TYR A 10 -9.67 18.60 0.50
N MET A 11 -9.33 17.36 0.17
CA MET A 11 -8.87 17.04 -1.18
C MET A 11 -10.00 16.97 -2.20
N THR A 12 -11.16 16.43 -1.85
CA THR A 12 -12.13 15.96 -2.85
C THR A 12 -13.50 16.66 -2.83
N PHE A 13 -13.81 17.42 -1.77
CA PHE A 13 -15.11 18.08 -1.70
C PHE A 13 -15.12 19.43 -2.41
N GLY A 14 -16.02 19.56 -3.42
CA GLY A 14 -16.20 20.77 -4.22
C GLY A 14 -17.29 21.72 -3.72
N GLY A 15 -17.96 21.40 -2.59
CA GLY A 15 -18.97 22.25 -1.98
C GLY A 15 -18.41 23.17 -0.88
N GLU A 16 -19.32 23.76 -0.09
CA GLU A 16 -18.96 24.63 1.02
C GLU A 16 -18.77 23.81 2.31
N SER A 17 -17.57 23.87 2.88
CA SER A 17 -17.23 23.25 4.17
C SER A 17 -16.00 23.90 4.77
N PRO A 18 -15.70 23.68 6.08
CA PRO A 18 -14.45 24.16 6.66
C PRO A 18 -13.21 23.70 5.90
N MET A 19 -13.16 22.43 5.47
CA MET A 19 -12.00 21.87 4.77
C MET A 19 -11.89 22.38 3.33
N ALA A 20 -13.01 22.57 2.61
CA ALA A 20 -12.99 23.18 1.30
C ALA A 20 -12.52 24.65 1.36
N ARG A 21 -12.96 25.41 2.37
CA ARG A 21 -12.47 26.78 2.60
C ARG A 21 -10.97 26.82 2.93
N LEU A 22 -10.50 25.93 3.81
CA LEU A 22 -9.07 25.82 4.12
C LEU A 22 -8.23 25.50 2.86
N ARG A 23 -8.73 24.64 1.97
CA ARG A 23 -8.07 24.38 0.68
C ARG A 23 -7.98 25.65 -0.17
N GLU A 24 -9.07 26.42 -0.25
CA GLU A 24 -9.10 27.68 -1.01
C GLU A 24 -8.15 28.72 -0.41
N GLU A 25 -8.11 28.86 0.92
CA GLU A 25 -7.16 29.73 1.63
C GLU A 25 -5.70 29.33 1.37
N ASN A 26 -5.44 28.02 1.20
CA ASN A 26 -4.13 27.48 0.82
C ASN A 26 -3.82 27.64 -0.69
N GLY A 27 -4.70 28.31 -1.46
CA GLY A 27 -4.48 28.65 -2.86
C GLY A 27 -5.04 27.67 -3.87
N GLN A 28 -5.77 26.62 -3.44
CA GLN A 28 -6.37 25.65 -4.34
C GLN A 28 -7.91 25.65 -4.22
N ARG A 29 -8.57 26.34 -5.13
CA ARG A 29 -10.03 26.46 -5.11
C ARG A 29 -10.74 25.16 -5.49
N GLU A 30 -10.35 24.58 -6.62
CA GLU A 30 -11.00 23.38 -7.13
C GLU A 30 -10.49 22.12 -6.43
N PRO A 31 -11.36 21.15 -6.11
CA PRO A 31 -10.94 19.88 -5.53
C PRO A 31 -10.13 19.05 -6.53
N TRP A 32 -9.29 18.16 -6.00
CA TRP A 32 -8.62 17.16 -6.83
C TRP A 32 -9.55 15.96 -7.06
N ARG A 33 -9.42 15.34 -8.21
CA ARG A 33 -10.09 14.07 -8.54
C ARG A 33 -9.19 12.90 -8.11
N ILE A 34 -9.24 12.61 -6.80
CA ILE A 34 -8.53 11.47 -6.22
C ILE A 34 -9.35 10.21 -6.47
N LYS A 35 -8.77 9.21 -7.11
CA LYS A 35 -9.40 7.91 -7.30
C LYS A 35 -8.90 6.89 -6.28
N TYR A 36 -7.61 6.70 -6.17
CA TYR A 36 -7.01 5.68 -5.32
C TYR A 36 -6.68 6.25 -3.94
N PHE A 37 -7.15 5.57 -2.90
CA PHE A 37 -6.93 6.00 -1.53
C PHE A 37 -6.56 4.82 -0.64
N GLY A 38 -5.29 4.78 -0.19
CA GLY A 38 -4.78 3.78 0.74
C GLY A 38 -5.17 4.10 2.19
N VAL A 39 -5.74 3.12 2.87
CA VAL A 39 -6.10 3.22 4.30
C VAL A 39 -5.15 2.33 5.10
N GLY A 40 -4.03 2.90 5.47
CA GLY A 40 -2.89 2.23 6.08
C GLY A 40 -1.75 1.97 5.08
N ASN A 41 -0.54 1.95 5.58
CA ASN A 41 0.67 1.59 4.86
C ASN A 41 1.61 0.84 5.79
N GLU A 42 2.13 -0.30 5.34
CA GLU A 42 3.03 -1.15 6.12
C GLU A 42 2.59 -1.36 7.58
N SER A 43 1.29 -1.58 7.78
CA SER A 43 0.69 -1.64 9.11
C SER A 43 1.22 -2.78 9.98
N TRP A 44 1.79 -3.80 9.36
CA TRP A 44 2.55 -4.89 9.98
C TRP A 44 3.92 -4.46 10.52
N GLY A 45 4.47 -3.36 10.04
CA GLY A 45 5.79 -2.82 10.36
C GLY A 45 5.74 -1.36 10.80
N CYS A 46 6.42 -0.47 10.07
CA CYS A 46 6.54 0.95 10.42
C CYS A 46 5.21 1.70 10.49
N GLY A 47 4.17 1.21 9.84
CA GLY A 47 2.81 1.77 9.87
C GLY A 47 1.99 1.38 11.11
N GLY A 48 2.61 0.81 12.16
CA GLY A 48 1.91 0.59 13.42
C GLY A 48 2.23 -0.73 14.13
N ASN A 49 3.03 -1.61 13.51
CA ASN A 49 3.41 -2.92 14.06
C ASN A 49 2.19 -3.74 14.52
N MET A 50 1.16 -3.75 13.70
CA MET A 50 -0.15 -4.34 14.01
C MET A 50 -0.18 -5.83 13.68
N GLN A 51 -1.05 -6.56 14.38
CA GLN A 51 -1.50 -7.87 13.92
C GLN A 51 -2.50 -7.71 12.79
N ALA A 52 -2.56 -8.67 11.86
CA ALA A 52 -3.41 -8.60 10.68
C ALA A 52 -4.89 -8.38 11.00
N GLU A 53 -5.40 -9.10 12.00
CA GLU A 53 -6.79 -9.00 12.44
C GLU A 53 -7.10 -7.65 13.07
N TYR A 54 -6.16 -7.09 13.85
CA TYR A 54 -6.32 -5.77 14.44
C TYR A 54 -6.33 -4.70 13.34
N TYR A 55 -5.40 -4.78 12.38
CA TYR A 55 -5.39 -3.90 11.22
C TYR A 55 -6.71 -3.98 10.45
N ALA A 56 -7.22 -5.19 10.18
CA ALA A 56 -8.47 -5.37 9.44
C ALA A 56 -9.67 -4.71 10.14
N HIS A 57 -9.72 -4.75 11.48
CA HIS A 57 -10.74 -4.04 12.26
C HIS A 57 -10.59 -2.51 12.14
N GLU A 58 -9.36 -1.99 12.26
CA GLU A 58 -9.10 -0.56 12.09
C GLU A 58 -9.38 -0.12 10.64
N TYR A 59 -8.98 -0.90 9.63
CA TYR A 59 -9.32 -0.62 8.24
C TYR A 59 -10.82 -0.45 8.05
N ARG A 60 -11.64 -1.40 8.50
CA ARG A 60 -13.11 -1.34 8.40
C ARG A 60 -13.67 -0.11 9.07
N ARG A 61 -13.13 0.28 10.21
CA ARG A 61 -13.52 1.49 10.93
C ARG A 61 -13.13 2.75 10.16
N TYR A 62 -11.90 2.85 9.68
CA TYR A 62 -11.40 4.05 9.01
C TYR A 62 -12.06 4.23 7.63
N GLN A 63 -12.14 3.16 6.82
CA GLN A 63 -12.74 3.25 5.49
C GLN A 63 -14.21 3.71 5.51
N THR A 64 -14.94 3.45 6.59
CA THR A 64 -16.32 3.93 6.76
C THR A 64 -16.41 5.45 6.70
N TYR A 65 -15.36 6.14 7.09
CA TYR A 65 -15.28 7.61 7.09
C TYR A 65 -14.52 8.18 5.88
N CYS A 66 -14.01 7.33 5.00
CA CYS A 66 -13.52 7.74 3.68
C CYS A 66 -14.72 7.94 2.75
N ARG A 67 -15.33 9.14 2.79
CA ARG A 67 -16.54 9.43 2.05
C ARG A 67 -16.25 9.76 0.60
N ASP A 68 -17.17 9.36 -0.26
CA ASP A 68 -17.25 9.89 -1.63
C ASP A 68 -17.91 11.25 -1.62
N TYR A 69 -17.33 12.24 -2.27
CA TYR A 69 -17.89 13.58 -2.40
C TYR A 69 -18.30 13.84 -3.85
N GLY A 70 -19.60 14.09 -4.06
CA GLY A 70 -20.16 14.33 -5.39
C GLY A 70 -19.90 13.15 -6.34
N GLU A 71 -19.32 13.45 -7.49
CA GLU A 71 -18.94 12.43 -8.49
C GLU A 71 -17.59 11.77 -8.22
N ASN A 72 -16.82 12.27 -7.24
CA ASN A 72 -15.53 11.68 -6.88
C ASN A 72 -15.74 10.41 -6.08
N LYS A 73 -15.50 9.26 -6.72
CA LYS A 73 -15.58 7.95 -6.10
C LYS A 73 -14.19 7.46 -5.74
N LEU A 74 -13.99 7.16 -4.46
CA LEU A 74 -12.74 6.60 -3.96
C LEU A 74 -12.68 5.10 -4.22
N TYR A 75 -11.56 4.64 -4.74
CA TYR A 75 -11.16 3.25 -4.79
C TYR A 75 -10.32 2.99 -3.52
N ARG A 76 -10.92 2.31 -2.55
CA ARG A 76 -10.37 2.15 -1.19
C ARG A 76 -9.47 0.95 -1.12
N ILE A 77 -8.23 1.16 -0.71
CA ILE A 77 -7.19 0.15 -0.74
C ILE A 77 -6.77 -0.19 0.69
N ALA A 78 -6.81 -1.46 1.04
CA ALA A 78 -6.33 -1.94 2.32
C ALA A 78 -4.83 -2.28 2.25
N CYS A 79 -4.10 -2.06 3.34
CA CYS A 79 -2.71 -2.48 3.47
C CYS A 79 -2.62 -4.00 3.43
N GLY A 80 -2.01 -4.51 2.40
CA GLY A 80 -1.73 -5.93 2.20
C GLY A 80 -0.36 -6.35 2.74
N PRO A 81 0.16 -7.50 2.33
CA PRO A 81 1.33 -8.14 2.89
C PRO A 81 2.64 -7.49 2.43
N TYR A 82 3.70 -7.81 3.17
CA TYR A 82 5.07 -7.69 2.70
C TYR A 82 5.54 -9.05 2.17
N THR A 83 6.09 -9.07 0.97
CA THR A 83 6.71 -10.26 0.36
C THR A 83 5.81 -11.49 0.47
N ASP A 84 6.27 -12.57 1.08
CA ASP A 84 5.61 -13.87 1.23
C ASP A 84 4.88 -14.03 2.58
N ASP A 85 4.48 -12.94 3.21
CA ASP A 85 3.57 -13.04 4.36
C ASP A 85 2.15 -13.43 3.91
N TYR A 86 2.03 -14.65 3.44
CA TYR A 86 0.75 -15.23 3.01
C TYR A 86 -0.26 -15.29 4.17
N ALA A 87 0.22 -15.39 5.41
CA ALA A 87 -0.62 -15.39 6.58
C ALA A 87 -1.35 -14.05 6.78
N TRP A 88 -0.71 -12.92 6.44
CA TRP A 88 -1.36 -11.63 6.44
C TRP A 88 -2.55 -11.60 5.48
N THR A 89 -2.33 -12.00 4.22
CA THR A 89 -3.40 -12.05 3.21
C THR A 89 -4.55 -12.99 3.60
N GLU A 90 -4.21 -14.19 4.09
CA GLU A 90 -5.19 -15.18 4.55
C GLU A 90 -6.09 -14.64 5.68
N LYS A 91 -5.54 -13.82 6.56
CA LYS A 91 -6.26 -13.26 7.72
C LYS A 91 -7.08 -12.03 7.38
N ILE A 92 -6.54 -11.11 6.55
CA ILE A 92 -7.26 -9.88 6.25
C ILE A 92 -8.39 -10.08 5.23
N MET A 93 -8.20 -10.91 4.20
CA MET A 93 -9.16 -11.05 3.10
C MET A 93 -10.60 -11.35 3.56
N PRO A 94 -10.87 -12.34 4.44
CA PRO A 94 -12.25 -12.61 4.88
C PRO A 94 -12.87 -11.43 5.64
N MET A 95 -12.06 -10.51 6.16
CA MET A 95 -12.53 -9.38 6.98
C MET A 95 -12.72 -8.11 6.18
N VAL A 96 -11.93 -7.90 5.10
CA VAL A 96 -11.92 -6.64 4.36
C VAL A 96 -12.56 -6.71 2.97
N LYS A 97 -12.75 -7.89 2.38
CA LYS A 97 -13.22 -8.09 0.99
C LYS A 97 -14.52 -7.36 0.63
N ASP A 98 -15.42 -7.16 1.60
CA ASP A 98 -16.69 -6.47 1.38
C ASP A 98 -16.59 -4.94 1.59
N PHE A 99 -15.39 -4.44 1.94
CA PHE A 99 -15.13 -3.05 2.31
C PHE A 99 -13.97 -2.43 1.52
N ALA A 100 -13.16 -3.24 0.87
CA ALA A 100 -11.99 -2.82 0.10
C ALA A 100 -12.19 -3.11 -1.39
N ASP A 101 -11.71 -2.19 -2.22
CA ASP A 101 -11.66 -2.40 -3.68
C ASP A 101 -10.35 -3.11 -4.08
N ALA A 102 -9.30 -3.02 -3.24
CA ALA A 102 -8.04 -3.72 -3.42
C ALA A 102 -7.30 -3.90 -2.10
N ILE A 103 -6.30 -4.79 -2.11
CA ILE A 103 -5.23 -4.85 -1.11
C ILE A 103 -3.90 -4.53 -1.79
N THR A 104 -2.94 -3.98 -1.03
CA THR A 104 -1.59 -3.73 -1.54
C THR A 104 -0.67 -4.95 -1.40
N MET A 105 0.49 -4.89 -2.03
CA MET A 105 1.62 -5.80 -1.77
C MET A 105 2.92 -5.04 -1.97
N HIS A 106 3.85 -5.18 -1.02
CA HIS A 106 5.18 -4.60 -1.07
C HIS A 106 6.23 -5.68 -1.28
N TYR A 107 7.20 -5.41 -2.16
CA TYR A 107 8.34 -6.29 -2.37
C TYR A 107 9.59 -5.53 -2.83
N TYR A 108 10.68 -5.68 -2.08
CA TYR A 108 11.99 -5.19 -2.46
C TYR A 108 12.94 -6.35 -2.77
N ALA A 109 13.46 -6.39 -3.99
CA ALA A 109 14.46 -7.33 -4.41
C ALA A 109 15.85 -6.90 -3.89
N VAL A 110 16.46 -7.71 -3.07
CA VAL A 110 17.83 -7.48 -2.59
C VAL A 110 18.74 -8.61 -3.04
N PRO A 111 19.92 -8.31 -3.65
CA PRO A 111 20.75 -9.34 -4.31
C PRO A 111 21.22 -10.45 -3.40
N LYS A 112 21.39 -10.19 -2.10
CA LYS A 112 21.84 -11.19 -1.10
C LYS A 112 20.69 -11.80 -0.29
N GLY A 113 19.44 -11.43 -0.60
CA GLY A 113 18.24 -11.94 0.07
C GLY A 113 18.13 -11.58 1.55
N LYS A 114 18.96 -10.65 2.04
CA LYS A 114 18.98 -10.22 3.45
C LYS A 114 18.95 -8.70 3.53
N TRP A 115 18.02 -8.20 4.32
CA TRP A 115 17.83 -6.76 4.51
C TRP A 115 19.04 -6.08 5.15
N GLU A 116 19.76 -6.78 6.02
CA GLU A 116 20.94 -6.27 6.74
C GLU A 116 22.20 -6.25 5.87
N ASN A 117 22.16 -6.87 4.68
CA ASN A 117 23.28 -6.96 3.74
C ASN A 117 22.75 -6.92 2.31
N LYS A 118 22.33 -5.74 1.89
CA LYS A 118 21.72 -5.53 0.57
C LYS A 118 22.74 -5.49 -0.57
N GLY A 119 23.97 -5.05 -0.26
CA GLY A 119 25.04 -4.86 -1.22
C GLY A 119 25.13 -3.43 -1.76
N PRO A 120 26.22 -3.10 -2.50
CA PRO A 120 26.46 -1.74 -3.00
C PRO A 120 25.56 -1.39 -4.19
N ALA A 121 25.18 -0.12 -4.27
CA ALA A 121 24.45 0.42 -5.43
C ALA A 121 25.34 0.62 -6.66
N THR A 122 26.65 0.80 -6.44
CA THR A 122 27.65 1.03 -7.48
C THR A 122 28.85 0.10 -7.29
N GLY A 123 29.62 -0.16 -8.35
CA GLY A 123 30.79 -1.01 -8.28
C GLY A 123 30.51 -2.49 -7.95
N PHE A 124 29.26 -2.92 -8.07
CA PHE A 124 28.85 -4.30 -7.82
C PHE A 124 29.41 -5.27 -8.87
N ALA A 125 29.60 -6.52 -8.45
CA ALA A 125 30.05 -7.58 -9.34
C ALA A 125 28.92 -8.03 -10.30
N ARG A 126 29.32 -8.67 -11.41
CA ARG A 126 28.39 -9.22 -12.40
C ARG A 126 27.39 -10.21 -11.79
N GLU A 127 27.84 -10.98 -10.84
CA GLU A 127 27.06 -11.98 -10.09
C GLU A 127 25.96 -11.30 -9.26
N GLU A 128 26.26 -10.15 -8.65
CA GLU A 128 25.28 -9.36 -7.87
C GLU A 128 24.21 -8.75 -8.77
N TYR A 129 24.58 -8.32 -9.99
CA TYR A 129 23.62 -7.86 -10.98
C TYR A 129 22.59 -8.96 -11.35
N TYR A 130 23.09 -10.16 -11.69
CA TYR A 130 22.18 -11.27 -12.02
C TYR A 130 21.38 -11.76 -10.82
N ALA A 131 21.96 -11.74 -9.61
CA ALA A 131 21.24 -12.07 -8.39
C ALA A 131 20.07 -11.10 -8.13
N THR A 132 20.26 -9.81 -8.39
CA THR A 132 19.18 -8.81 -8.30
C THR A 132 18.05 -9.10 -9.30
N LEU A 133 18.37 -9.41 -10.55
CA LEU A 133 17.37 -9.77 -11.55
C LEU A 133 16.61 -11.05 -11.18
N GLN A 134 17.31 -12.05 -10.65
CA GLN A 134 16.70 -13.28 -10.19
C GLN A 134 15.79 -13.04 -8.98
N ALA A 135 16.23 -12.20 -8.02
CA ALA A 135 15.39 -11.80 -6.91
C ALA A 135 14.13 -11.06 -7.38
N ALA A 136 14.28 -10.14 -8.37
CA ALA A 136 13.13 -9.41 -8.92
C ALA A 136 12.10 -10.33 -9.59
N ALA A 137 12.53 -11.42 -10.23
CA ALA A 137 11.64 -12.41 -10.86
C ALA A 137 10.74 -13.15 -9.83
N TYR A 138 11.09 -13.15 -8.55
CA TYR A 138 10.25 -13.71 -7.48
C TYR A 138 8.89 -13.01 -7.35
N MET A 139 8.76 -11.77 -7.85
CA MET A 139 7.50 -11.04 -7.90
C MET A 139 6.36 -11.84 -8.55
N GLU A 140 6.66 -12.60 -9.62
CA GLU A 140 5.66 -13.42 -10.30
C GLU A 140 5.05 -14.48 -9.35
N GLU A 141 5.90 -15.15 -8.59
CA GLU A 141 5.47 -16.15 -7.61
C GLU A 141 4.61 -15.51 -6.51
N LEU A 142 5.02 -14.34 -6.02
CA LEU A 142 4.28 -13.61 -4.98
C LEU A 142 2.88 -13.24 -5.46
N VAL A 143 2.77 -12.65 -6.66
CA VAL A 143 1.47 -12.27 -7.24
C VAL A 143 0.56 -13.50 -7.41
N ILE A 144 1.10 -14.61 -7.92
CA ILE A 144 0.33 -15.85 -8.10
C ILE A 144 -0.16 -16.41 -6.77
N LYS A 145 0.70 -16.50 -5.77
CA LYS A 145 0.36 -17.11 -4.48
C LYS A 145 -0.61 -16.26 -3.66
N HIS A 146 -0.38 -14.94 -3.60
CA HIS A 146 -1.35 -14.04 -2.96
C HIS A 146 -2.68 -14.04 -3.71
N GLY A 147 -2.65 -14.03 -5.04
CA GLY A 147 -3.85 -14.15 -5.87
C GLY A 147 -4.67 -15.40 -5.55
N HIS A 148 -4.03 -16.57 -5.46
CA HIS A 148 -4.72 -17.81 -5.08
C HIS A 148 -5.37 -17.75 -3.69
N ILE A 149 -4.75 -17.05 -2.73
CA ILE A 149 -5.37 -16.83 -1.41
C ILE A 149 -6.58 -15.91 -1.54
N MET A 150 -6.46 -14.84 -2.33
CA MET A 150 -7.56 -13.91 -2.58
C MET A 150 -8.74 -14.61 -3.23
N ASP A 151 -8.51 -15.44 -4.25
CA ASP A 151 -9.54 -16.21 -4.97
C ASP A 151 -10.38 -17.12 -4.05
N LYS A 152 -9.77 -17.64 -2.99
CA LYS A 152 -10.47 -18.44 -1.99
C LYS A 152 -11.59 -17.68 -1.29
N TYR A 153 -11.39 -16.36 -1.07
CA TYR A 153 -12.32 -15.50 -0.35
C TYR A 153 -13.17 -14.63 -1.26
N ASP A 154 -12.66 -14.31 -2.45
CA ASP A 154 -13.29 -13.49 -3.47
C ASP A 154 -13.23 -14.15 -4.85
N PRO A 155 -13.99 -15.22 -5.06
CA PRO A 155 -13.99 -15.96 -6.34
C PRO A 155 -14.56 -15.14 -7.52
N GLU A 156 -15.19 -14.00 -7.24
CA GLU A 156 -15.68 -13.08 -8.27
C GLU A 156 -14.64 -12.02 -8.66
N HIS A 157 -13.44 -12.05 -8.06
CA HIS A 157 -12.31 -11.14 -8.34
C HIS A 157 -12.68 -9.65 -8.24
N LYS A 158 -13.45 -9.28 -7.23
CA LYS A 158 -13.86 -7.89 -6.98
C LYS A 158 -12.75 -7.06 -6.34
N VAL A 159 -11.93 -7.72 -5.52
CA VAL A 159 -10.81 -7.10 -4.82
C VAL A 159 -9.53 -7.25 -5.63
N GLY A 160 -8.95 -6.13 -6.04
CA GLY A 160 -7.69 -6.13 -6.78
C GLY A 160 -6.47 -6.35 -5.89
N LEU A 161 -5.37 -6.80 -6.50
CA LEU A 161 -4.03 -6.81 -5.89
C LEU A 161 -3.20 -5.70 -6.54
N ILE A 162 -2.69 -4.76 -5.74
CA ILE A 162 -1.89 -3.63 -6.20
C ILE A 162 -0.48 -3.74 -5.63
N VAL A 163 0.50 -3.83 -6.51
CA VAL A 163 1.91 -3.70 -6.12
C VAL A 163 2.25 -2.22 -6.14
N ASP A 164 2.11 -1.56 -5.00
CA ASP A 164 2.25 -0.11 -4.89
C ASP A 164 3.60 0.34 -4.31
N GLU A 165 4.36 -0.62 -3.76
CA GLU A 165 5.73 -0.36 -3.30
C GLU A 165 6.63 -1.53 -3.71
N TRP A 166 7.62 -1.24 -4.58
CA TRP A 166 8.50 -2.26 -5.14
C TRP A 166 9.81 -1.64 -5.65
N GLY A 167 10.81 -2.46 -5.78
CA GLY A 167 12.08 -2.03 -6.35
C GLY A 167 13.26 -2.83 -5.84
N THR A 168 14.43 -2.22 -5.88
CA THR A 168 15.66 -2.68 -5.23
C THR A 168 16.03 -1.73 -4.11
N TRP A 169 16.81 -2.23 -3.15
CA TRP A 169 17.37 -1.39 -2.10
C TRP A 169 18.82 -1.79 -1.85
N TYR A 170 19.67 -0.83 -1.58
CA TYR A 170 21.10 -1.03 -1.43
C TYR A 170 21.60 -0.56 -0.07
N ASP A 171 22.83 -0.96 0.30
CA ASP A 171 23.49 -0.44 1.49
C ASP A 171 23.77 1.07 1.31
N VAL A 172 23.73 1.79 2.43
CA VAL A 172 24.00 3.23 2.44
C VAL A 172 25.45 3.48 2.03
N GLU A 173 25.65 4.31 1.02
CA GLU A 173 26.98 4.77 0.59
C GLU A 173 27.24 6.18 1.08
N LEU A 174 28.53 6.62 1.01
CA LEU A 174 28.91 7.98 1.39
C LEU A 174 28.12 9.01 0.59
N GLY A 175 27.36 9.86 1.28
CA GLY A 175 26.51 10.89 0.67
C GLY A 175 25.11 10.42 0.31
N THR A 176 24.73 9.17 0.62
CA THR A 176 23.36 8.66 0.45
C THR A 176 22.73 8.39 1.82
N ASN A 177 21.42 8.54 1.90
CA ASN A 177 20.60 8.13 3.03
C ASN A 177 19.12 8.20 2.61
N PRO A 178 18.36 7.09 2.64
CA PRO A 178 18.72 5.78 3.20
C PRO A 178 19.65 4.93 2.34
N GLY A 179 19.70 4.99 1.05
CA GLY A 179 20.55 4.18 0.21
C GLY A 179 19.97 3.91 -1.15
#